data_c73b05be23c7dc2e3b17e10a372236e0
#
_entry.id   c73b05be23c7dc2e3b17e10a372236e0
#
_cell.length_a   1.000
_cell.length_b   1.000
_cell.length_c   1.000
_cell.angle_alpha   90.00
_cell.angle_beta   90.00
_cell.angle_gamma   90.00
#
_symmetry.space_group_name_H-M   'P 1'
#
loop_
_entity.id
_entity.type
_entity.pdbx_description
1 polymer ?
#
loop_
_entity_poly.entity_id
_entity_poly.type
_entity_poly.pdbx_seq_one_letter_code
_entity_poly.pdbx_strand_id
1 'polypeptide(L)'
;MRICEVIADKKYKRILITIAEKQGAIDYWWSSELEDGRQIFTMVVTDDTRQSLIDSLQVLFEEDKKAKILILPVDASIPRLQESKESGSEISSKTTREELFEQVTKGVSFNLNYVFMVILSSIVATIGLSEDNIAVIVGAMVIAPLLGPNLALSFAATIGSKKLIISSLKSLLMGILLTLCVTFSISFFADINFLSNEILLRTKVGIGDIVLALASGAAAALSMTTGISASLVGVMVSVALLPPAASFAILLANEKIELAAGALILLLLSLIHI
;
A
#
# COMPACT_ATOMS: atom_id res chain seq x y z
N MET A 1 -8.29 19.56 0.90
CA MET A 1 -8.40 20.50 -0.25
C MET A 1 -7.38 20.13 -1.31
N ARG A 2 -7.75 20.14 -2.59
CA ARG A 2 -6.90 19.77 -3.72
C ARG A 2 -7.07 20.74 -4.87
N ILE A 3 -6.04 20.84 -5.70
CA ILE A 3 -6.13 21.48 -7.00
C ILE A 3 -6.27 20.38 -8.06
N CYS A 4 -7.30 20.49 -8.90
CA CYS A 4 -7.49 19.64 -10.06
C CYS A 4 -7.17 20.46 -11.31
N GLU A 5 -6.11 20.08 -12.02
CA GLU A 5 -5.72 20.70 -13.29
C GLU A 5 -6.11 19.80 -14.46
N VAL A 6 -6.88 20.34 -15.38
CA VAL A 6 -7.31 19.66 -16.60
C VAL A 6 -6.63 20.31 -17.79
N ILE A 7 -5.75 19.57 -18.45
CA ILE A 7 -5.07 20.02 -19.69
C ILE A 7 -5.86 19.43 -20.85
N ALA A 8 -6.59 20.26 -21.57
CA ALA A 8 -7.47 19.84 -22.65
C ALA A 8 -7.59 20.88 -23.76
N ASP A 9 -8.20 20.47 -24.88
CA ASP A 9 -8.52 21.35 -26.00
C ASP A 9 -9.54 22.42 -25.59
N LYS A 10 -9.43 23.63 -26.13
CA LYS A 10 -10.29 24.78 -25.88
C LYS A 10 -11.78 24.49 -26.11
N LYS A 11 -12.12 23.52 -26.96
CA LYS A 11 -13.51 23.11 -27.22
C LYS A 11 -14.25 22.66 -25.96
N TYR A 12 -13.54 22.10 -24.95
CA TYR A 12 -14.12 21.62 -23.71
C TYR A 12 -14.41 22.73 -22.68
N LYS A 13 -14.02 23.98 -22.95
CA LYS A 13 -14.12 25.08 -22.00
C LYS A 13 -15.50 25.21 -21.33
N ARG A 14 -16.57 25.22 -22.12
CA ARG A 14 -17.93 25.38 -21.59
C ARG A 14 -18.36 24.21 -20.72
N ILE A 15 -18.01 22.99 -21.13
CA ILE A 15 -18.37 21.77 -20.42
C ILE A 15 -17.63 21.70 -19.07
N LEU A 16 -16.34 22.07 -19.06
CA LEU A 16 -15.53 22.07 -17.85
C LEU A 16 -16.03 23.09 -16.82
N ILE A 17 -16.47 24.28 -17.25
CA ILE A 17 -17.10 25.27 -16.36
C ILE A 17 -18.39 24.70 -15.76
N THR A 18 -19.25 24.10 -16.58
CA THR A 18 -20.51 23.49 -16.10
C THR A 18 -20.25 22.36 -15.09
N ILE A 19 -19.22 21.55 -15.31
CA ILE A 19 -18.83 20.49 -14.39
C ILE A 19 -18.32 21.10 -13.07
N ALA A 20 -17.45 22.12 -13.12
CA ALA A 20 -16.92 22.79 -11.94
C ALA A 20 -18.05 23.36 -11.06
N GLU A 21 -19.01 24.07 -11.66
CA GLU A 21 -20.16 24.65 -10.97
C GLU A 21 -21.09 23.57 -10.39
N LYS A 22 -21.41 22.55 -11.19
CA LYS A 22 -22.31 21.46 -10.78
C LYS A 22 -21.73 20.62 -9.65
N GLN A 23 -20.41 20.41 -9.65
CA GLN A 23 -19.72 19.61 -8.64
C GLN A 23 -19.26 20.45 -7.44
N GLY A 24 -19.57 21.75 -7.40
CA GLY A 24 -19.29 22.62 -6.26
C GLY A 24 -17.81 22.90 -6.07
N ALA A 25 -17.08 23.15 -7.16
CA ALA A 25 -15.71 23.66 -7.07
C ALA A 25 -15.69 25.01 -6.33
N ILE A 26 -14.75 25.18 -5.39
CA ILE A 26 -14.63 26.40 -4.56
C ILE A 26 -14.24 27.59 -5.45
N ASP A 27 -13.32 27.34 -6.38
CA ASP A 27 -12.83 28.33 -7.32
C ASP A 27 -12.29 27.64 -8.58
N TYR A 28 -12.26 28.36 -9.71
CA TYR A 28 -11.70 27.85 -10.95
C TYR A 28 -11.22 28.98 -11.87
N TRP A 29 -10.15 28.70 -12.62
CA TRP A 29 -9.59 29.66 -13.60
C TRP A 29 -8.93 28.95 -14.77
N TRP A 30 -8.66 29.71 -15.83
CA TRP A 30 -7.99 29.25 -17.04
C TRP A 30 -6.61 29.87 -17.18
N SER A 31 -5.66 29.06 -17.68
CA SER A 31 -4.37 29.59 -18.14
C SER A 31 -4.46 30.17 -19.56
N SER A 32 -3.39 30.82 -19.99
CA SER A 32 -3.16 31.09 -21.39
C SER A 32 -3.07 29.81 -22.23
N GLU A 33 -3.25 29.92 -23.53
CA GLU A 33 -3.14 28.83 -24.48
C GLU A 33 -1.68 28.32 -24.54
N LEU A 34 -1.49 27.02 -24.53
CA LEU A 34 -0.20 26.38 -24.69
C LEU A 34 0.20 26.34 -26.16
N GLU A 35 1.48 26.14 -26.47
CA GLU A 35 2.01 26.11 -27.86
C GLU A 35 1.32 25.04 -28.73
N ASP A 36 0.76 24.00 -28.14
CA ASP A 36 0.05 22.92 -28.82
C ASP A 36 -1.47 23.14 -28.95
N GLY A 37 -1.97 24.33 -28.58
CA GLY A 37 -3.39 24.72 -28.67
C GLY A 37 -4.26 24.23 -27.52
N ARG A 38 -3.70 23.54 -26.52
CA ARG A 38 -4.41 23.15 -25.30
C ARG A 38 -4.41 24.29 -24.29
N GLN A 39 -5.32 24.22 -23.32
CA GLN A 39 -5.39 25.11 -22.17
C GLN A 39 -5.39 24.33 -20.87
N ILE A 40 -4.93 24.93 -19.80
CA ILE A 40 -5.02 24.36 -18.46
C ILE A 40 -6.23 25.00 -17.77
N PHE A 41 -7.16 24.16 -17.37
CA PHE A 41 -8.27 24.54 -16.50
C PHE A 41 -7.98 24.07 -15.09
N THR A 42 -7.85 24.99 -14.16
CA THR A 42 -7.53 24.73 -12.77
C THR A 42 -8.78 24.90 -11.92
N MET A 43 -9.08 23.93 -11.08
CA MET A 43 -10.21 23.94 -10.14
C MET A 43 -9.71 23.66 -8.74
N VAL A 44 -10.25 24.37 -7.75
CA VAL A 44 -10.02 24.11 -6.33
C VAL A 44 -11.23 23.38 -5.77
N VAL A 45 -11.00 22.21 -5.19
CA VAL A 45 -12.08 21.32 -4.71
C VAL A 45 -11.85 20.87 -3.27
N THR A 46 -12.95 20.60 -2.58
CA THR A 46 -12.92 19.96 -1.25
C THR A 46 -12.73 18.45 -1.40
N ASP A 47 -12.42 17.79 -0.30
CA ASP A 47 -12.25 16.33 -0.29
C ASP A 47 -13.59 15.60 -0.54
N ASP A 48 -14.73 16.21 -0.19
CA ASP A 48 -16.07 15.63 -0.38
C ASP A 48 -16.53 15.66 -1.84
N THR A 49 -16.20 16.73 -2.57
CA THR A 49 -16.64 16.92 -3.97
C THR A 49 -15.68 16.35 -4.99
N ARG A 50 -14.46 15.99 -4.54
CA ARG A 50 -13.35 15.58 -5.40
C ARG A 50 -13.66 14.34 -6.25
N GLN A 51 -14.20 13.26 -5.63
CA GLN A 51 -14.44 12.01 -6.35
C GLN A 51 -15.49 12.20 -7.45
N SER A 52 -16.60 12.87 -7.16
CA SER A 52 -17.66 13.12 -8.14
C SER A 52 -17.19 14.00 -9.30
N LEU A 53 -16.28 14.95 -9.03
CA LEU A 53 -15.64 15.75 -10.06
C LEU A 53 -14.76 14.88 -10.97
N ILE A 54 -13.89 14.03 -10.39
CA ILE A 54 -13.01 13.15 -11.15
C ILE A 54 -13.80 12.18 -12.01
N ASP A 55 -14.83 11.54 -11.46
CA ASP A 55 -15.70 10.62 -12.21
C ASP A 55 -16.34 11.32 -13.42
N SER A 56 -16.81 12.57 -13.24
CA SER A 56 -17.38 13.38 -14.32
C SER A 56 -16.35 13.74 -15.41
N LEU A 57 -15.12 14.03 -15.02
CA LEU A 57 -14.02 14.34 -15.94
C LEU A 57 -13.53 13.08 -16.68
N GLN A 58 -13.49 11.92 -16.02
CA GLN A 58 -13.11 10.66 -16.65
C GLN A 58 -14.11 10.28 -17.75
N VAL A 59 -15.41 10.40 -17.48
CA VAL A 59 -16.45 10.17 -18.51
C VAL A 59 -16.31 11.15 -19.68
N LEU A 60 -16.02 12.42 -19.41
CA LEU A 60 -15.84 13.43 -20.47
C LEU A 60 -14.66 13.12 -21.39
N PHE A 61 -13.56 12.59 -20.85
CA PHE A 61 -12.31 12.35 -21.57
C PHE A 61 -12.05 10.87 -21.93
N GLU A 62 -13.04 10.00 -21.79
CA GLU A 62 -12.90 8.56 -22.06
C GLU A 62 -12.30 8.28 -23.47
N GLU A 63 -12.70 9.06 -24.47
CA GLU A 63 -12.22 8.93 -25.84
C GLU A 63 -11.04 9.87 -26.18
N ASP A 64 -10.75 10.89 -25.38
CA ASP A 64 -9.71 11.90 -25.66
C ASP A 64 -8.39 11.60 -24.95
N LYS A 65 -7.54 10.81 -25.58
CA LYS A 65 -6.21 10.44 -25.06
C LYS A 65 -5.23 11.61 -24.90
N LYS A 66 -5.53 12.77 -25.43
CA LYS A 66 -4.68 13.97 -25.30
C LYS A 66 -4.98 14.79 -24.05
N ALA A 67 -6.18 14.63 -23.49
CA ALA A 67 -6.55 15.28 -22.25
C ALA A 67 -5.80 14.64 -21.08
N LYS A 68 -5.39 15.48 -20.12
CA LYS A 68 -4.73 15.03 -18.88
C LYS A 68 -5.41 15.69 -17.69
N ILE A 69 -5.64 14.89 -16.65
CA ILE A 69 -6.16 15.34 -15.37
C ILE A 69 -5.03 15.15 -14.34
N LEU A 70 -4.65 16.22 -13.65
CA LEU A 70 -3.63 16.24 -12.62
C LEU A 70 -4.28 16.63 -11.30
N ILE A 71 -3.97 15.91 -10.22
CA ILE A 71 -4.48 16.19 -8.89
C ILE A 71 -3.29 16.55 -8.00
N LEU A 72 -3.28 17.78 -7.51
CA LEU A 72 -2.19 18.33 -6.71
C LEU A 72 -2.66 18.57 -5.27
N PRO A 73 -1.90 18.15 -4.25
CA PRO A 73 -2.20 18.49 -2.87
C PRO A 73 -1.97 19.99 -2.62
N VAL A 74 -2.82 20.58 -1.79
CA VAL A 74 -2.64 21.95 -1.29
C VAL A 74 -2.38 21.87 0.19
N ASP A 75 -1.16 22.18 0.61
CA ASP A 75 -0.75 22.14 2.00
C ASP A 75 -1.38 23.26 2.83
N ALA A 76 -1.53 24.45 2.25
CA ALA A 76 -2.16 25.60 2.89
C ALA A 76 -2.73 26.58 1.88
N SER A 77 -3.78 27.31 2.26
CA SER A 77 -4.31 28.47 1.51
C SER A 77 -4.44 29.69 2.41
N ILE A 78 -4.11 30.86 1.87
CA ILE A 78 -4.27 32.15 2.54
C ILE A 78 -5.00 33.10 1.58
N PRO A 79 -6.19 33.65 1.97
CA PRO A 79 -6.91 33.42 3.23
C PRO A 79 -7.45 31.95 3.33
N ARG A 80 -7.68 31.47 4.56
CA ARG A 80 -8.33 30.17 4.76
C ARG A 80 -9.71 30.23 4.13
N LEU A 81 -9.97 29.36 3.17
CA LEU A 81 -11.29 29.19 2.59
C LEU A 81 -12.21 28.65 3.68
N GLN A 82 -13.35 29.33 3.91
CA GLN A 82 -14.33 28.90 4.90
C GLN A 82 -15.03 27.64 4.37
N GLU A 83 -14.72 26.51 4.97
CA GLU A 83 -15.55 25.32 4.82
C GLU A 83 -16.94 25.61 5.39
N SER A 84 -17.98 25.37 4.61
CA SER A 84 -19.35 25.47 5.07
C SER A 84 -19.56 24.55 6.28
N LYS A 85 -19.97 25.13 7.41
CA LYS A 85 -20.08 24.54 8.75
C LYS A 85 -21.16 23.45 8.90
N GLU A 86 -21.41 22.59 7.92
CA GLU A 86 -22.49 21.60 8.03
C GLU A 86 -22.06 20.14 8.14
N SER A 87 -20.78 19.83 8.21
CA SER A 87 -20.35 18.47 8.54
C SER A 87 -19.23 18.48 9.57
N GLY A 88 -19.63 18.33 10.84
CA GLY A 88 -18.74 18.07 11.97
C GLY A 88 -18.13 16.68 11.89
N SER A 89 -17.32 16.40 10.90
CA SER A 89 -16.44 15.23 10.87
C SER A 89 -15.00 15.70 10.77
N GLU A 90 -14.19 15.24 11.71
CA GLU A 90 -12.76 15.40 11.74
C GLU A 90 -12.16 15.18 10.36
N ILE A 91 -11.34 16.13 9.90
CA ILE A 91 -10.75 16.22 8.57
C ILE A 91 -9.76 15.05 8.38
N SER A 92 -10.29 13.93 8.02
CA SER A 92 -9.52 12.87 7.40
C SER A 92 -9.57 13.15 5.90
N SER A 93 -8.45 13.54 5.32
CA SER A 93 -8.31 13.72 3.87
C SER A 93 -8.59 12.38 3.18
N LYS A 94 -9.85 12.16 2.78
CA LYS A 94 -10.22 10.93 2.07
C LYS A 94 -9.43 10.87 0.78
N THR A 95 -8.52 9.93 0.69
CA THR A 95 -7.73 9.65 -0.52
C THR A 95 -8.68 9.18 -1.64
N THR A 96 -8.56 9.71 -2.84
CA THR A 96 -9.39 9.25 -3.97
C THR A 96 -9.02 7.85 -4.41
N ARG A 97 -9.94 7.19 -5.12
CA ARG A 97 -9.73 5.85 -5.68
C ARG A 97 -8.50 5.82 -6.60
N GLU A 98 -8.30 6.88 -7.38
CA GLU A 98 -7.17 7.04 -8.30
C GLU A 98 -5.84 7.23 -7.57
N GLU A 99 -5.83 8.04 -6.51
CA GLU A 99 -4.65 8.21 -5.66
C GLU A 99 -4.28 6.90 -4.95
N LEU A 100 -5.28 6.18 -4.43
CA LEU A 100 -5.08 4.84 -3.84
C LEU A 100 -4.51 3.88 -4.88
N PHE A 101 -5.07 3.87 -6.10
CA PHE A 101 -4.59 3.02 -7.18
C PHE A 101 -3.13 3.32 -7.54
N GLU A 102 -2.75 4.60 -7.63
CA GLU A 102 -1.36 4.99 -7.87
C GLU A 102 -0.40 4.61 -6.74
N GLN A 103 -0.79 4.88 -5.48
CA GLN A 103 0.02 4.52 -4.31
C GLN A 103 0.26 3.01 -4.25
N VAL A 104 -0.80 2.24 -4.44
CA VAL A 104 -0.77 0.78 -4.42
C VAL A 104 0.07 0.24 -5.58
N THR A 105 -0.07 0.80 -6.79
CA THR A 105 0.69 0.37 -7.96
C THR A 105 2.19 0.66 -7.82
N LYS A 106 2.55 1.80 -7.21
CA LYS A 106 3.96 2.11 -6.88
C LYS A 106 4.55 1.10 -5.88
N GLY A 107 3.75 0.63 -4.92
CA GLY A 107 4.16 -0.37 -3.94
C GLY A 107 4.43 -1.76 -4.52
N VAL A 108 3.95 -2.07 -5.73
CA VAL A 108 4.12 -3.38 -6.39
C VAL A 108 5.37 -3.43 -7.29
N SER A 109 6.08 -2.31 -7.48
CA SER A 109 7.22 -2.25 -8.38
C SER A 109 8.35 -3.19 -7.92
N PHE A 110 8.53 -4.29 -8.66
CA PHE A 110 9.66 -5.19 -8.49
C PHE A 110 10.92 -4.55 -9.08
N ASN A 111 11.74 -3.97 -8.21
CA ASN A 111 13.01 -3.33 -8.59
C ASN A 111 14.15 -3.87 -7.74
N LEU A 112 15.39 -3.55 -8.12
CA LEU A 112 16.58 -4.00 -7.40
C LEU A 112 16.54 -3.61 -5.91
N ASN A 113 16.03 -2.42 -5.59
CA ASN A 113 15.91 -1.98 -4.20
C ASN A 113 14.98 -2.89 -3.38
N TYR A 114 13.87 -3.36 -3.97
CA TYR A 114 12.97 -4.33 -3.34
C TYR A 114 13.72 -5.62 -2.98
N VAL A 115 14.48 -6.18 -3.94
CA VAL A 115 15.26 -7.40 -3.73
C VAL A 115 16.30 -7.23 -2.62
N PHE A 116 17.06 -6.14 -2.64
CA PHE A 116 18.04 -5.86 -1.59
C PHE A 116 17.40 -5.70 -0.21
N MET A 117 16.28 -4.97 -0.12
CA MET A 117 15.58 -4.80 1.15
C MET A 117 15.03 -6.12 1.69
N VAL A 118 14.49 -7.00 0.84
CA VAL A 118 14.07 -8.34 1.27
C VAL A 118 15.24 -9.17 1.76
N ILE A 119 16.38 -9.16 1.06
CA ILE A 119 17.58 -9.91 1.48
C ILE A 119 18.06 -9.41 2.84
N LEU A 120 18.23 -8.09 3.00
CA LEU A 120 18.72 -7.49 4.24
C LEU A 120 17.74 -7.77 5.41
N SER A 121 16.44 -7.59 5.19
CA SER A 121 15.45 -7.87 6.21
C SER A 121 15.42 -9.36 6.60
N SER A 122 15.62 -10.28 5.65
CA SER A 122 15.68 -11.72 5.91
C SER A 122 16.90 -12.11 6.74
N ILE A 123 18.06 -11.50 6.48
CA ILE A 123 19.28 -11.72 7.27
C ILE A 123 19.03 -11.25 8.72
N VAL A 124 18.54 -10.03 8.89
CA VAL A 124 18.27 -9.46 10.23
C VAL A 124 17.20 -10.27 10.98
N ALA A 125 16.14 -10.71 10.28
CA ALA A 125 15.10 -11.55 10.88
C ALA A 125 15.65 -12.91 11.35
N THR A 126 16.52 -13.56 10.55
CA THR A 126 17.13 -14.84 10.89
C THR A 126 17.98 -14.72 12.15
N ILE A 127 18.81 -13.69 12.25
CA ILE A 127 19.64 -13.43 13.44
C ILE A 127 18.73 -13.13 14.66
N GLY A 128 17.76 -12.22 14.50
CA GLY A 128 16.85 -11.87 15.58
C GLY A 128 16.06 -13.06 16.14
N LEU A 129 15.59 -13.96 15.26
CA LEU A 129 14.90 -15.18 15.63
C LEU A 129 15.81 -16.18 16.36
N SER A 130 17.05 -16.33 15.93
CA SER A 130 18.03 -17.22 16.55
C SER A 130 18.44 -16.75 17.95
N GLU A 131 18.53 -15.44 18.16
CA GLU A 131 18.98 -14.83 19.42
C GLU A 131 17.83 -14.48 20.39
N ASP A 132 16.60 -14.87 20.09
CA ASP A 132 15.39 -14.47 20.86
C ASP A 132 15.26 -12.94 21.05
N ASN A 133 15.71 -12.16 20.07
CA ASN A 133 15.77 -10.72 20.18
C ASN A 133 14.61 -10.04 19.42
N ILE A 134 13.52 -9.77 20.15
CA ILE A 134 12.30 -9.17 19.60
C ILE A 134 12.60 -7.79 18.94
N ALA A 135 13.49 -6.99 19.51
CA ALA A 135 13.80 -5.67 18.93
C ALA A 135 14.43 -5.78 17.55
N VAL A 136 15.34 -6.74 17.36
CA VAL A 136 15.97 -7.02 16.06
C VAL A 136 14.94 -7.56 15.06
N ILE A 137 14.04 -8.44 15.51
CA ILE A 137 12.96 -8.98 14.68
C ILE A 137 12.05 -7.83 14.19
N VAL A 138 11.63 -6.93 15.10
CA VAL A 138 10.82 -5.76 14.73
C VAL A 138 11.58 -4.84 13.77
N GLY A 139 12.87 -4.63 13.97
CA GLY A 139 13.73 -3.89 13.04
C GLY A 139 13.72 -4.49 11.63
N ALA A 140 13.83 -5.81 11.51
CA ALA A 140 13.74 -6.52 10.24
C ALA A 140 12.38 -6.31 9.55
N MET A 141 11.29 -6.31 10.31
CA MET A 141 9.93 -6.09 9.80
C MET A 141 9.73 -4.67 9.23
N VAL A 142 10.36 -3.67 9.85
CA VAL A 142 10.33 -2.27 9.36
C VAL A 142 11.01 -2.15 7.99
N ILE A 143 12.09 -2.90 7.79
CA ILE A 143 12.88 -2.88 6.55
C ILE A 143 12.17 -3.66 5.43
N ALA A 144 11.42 -4.71 5.76
CA ALA A 144 10.80 -5.61 4.79
C ALA A 144 9.73 -4.92 3.95
N PRO A 145 9.85 -4.87 2.61
CA PRO A 145 8.91 -4.18 1.73
C PRO A 145 7.70 -5.06 1.35
N LEU A 146 7.19 -5.90 2.28
CA LEU A 146 6.11 -6.86 2.00
C LEU A 146 4.72 -6.24 2.06
N LEU A 147 4.57 -5.08 2.70
CA LEU A 147 3.28 -4.38 2.82
C LEU A 147 2.71 -4.00 1.45
N GLY A 148 3.52 -3.37 0.59
CA GLY A 148 3.07 -2.83 -0.69
C GLY A 148 2.39 -3.89 -1.57
N PRO A 149 3.06 -5.01 -1.88
CA PRO A 149 2.45 -6.09 -2.67
C PRO A 149 1.21 -6.70 -2.04
N ASN A 150 1.13 -6.83 -0.70
CA ASN A 150 -0.01 -7.42 -0.01
C ASN A 150 -1.25 -6.50 -0.06
N LEU A 151 -1.08 -5.22 0.25
CA LEU A 151 -2.15 -4.22 0.11
C LEU A 151 -2.62 -4.10 -1.35
N ALA A 152 -1.67 -4.16 -2.30
CA ALA A 152 -1.99 -4.13 -3.71
C ALA A 152 -2.83 -5.33 -4.14
N LEU A 153 -2.55 -6.50 -3.59
CA LEU A 153 -3.32 -7.72 -3.87
C LEU A 153 -4.77 -7.57 -3.37
N SER A 154 -4.96 -7.12 -2.13
CA SER A 154 -6.28 -6.88 -1.53
C SER A 154 -7.08 -5.84 -2.30
N PHE A 155 -6.46 -4.72 -2.64
CA PHE A 155 -7.08 -3.65 -3.42
C PHE A 155 -7.43 -4.11 -4.84
N ALA A 156 -6.54 -4.85 -5.50
CA ALA A 156 -6.76 -5.40 -6.83
C ALA A 156 -7.91 -6.42 -6.86
N ALA A 157 -8.05 -7.23 -5.81
CA ALA A 157 -9.16 -8.16 -5.64
C ALA A 157 -10.50 -7.41 -5.52
N THR A 158 -10.53 -6.31 -4.76
CA THR A 158 -11.73 -5.48 -4.58
C THR A 158 -12.18 -4.80 -5.88
N ILE A 159 -11.24 -4.30 -6.70
CA ILE A 159 -11.54 -3.64 -7.98
C ILE A 159 -11.74 -4.65 -9.12
N GLY A 160 -11.32 -5.91 -8.95
CA GLY A 160 -11.38 -6.93 -10.00
C GLY A 160 -10.32 -6.77 -11.10
N SER A 161 -9.22 -6.06 -10.83
CA SER A 161 -8.14 -5.82 -11.80
C SER A 161 -7.20 -7.03 -11.91
N LYS A 162 -7.44 -7.92 -12.88
CA LYS A 162 -6.60 -9.12 -13.12
C LYS A 162 -5.12 -8.80 -13.30
N LYS A 163 -4.79 -7.70 -13.99
CA LYS A 163 -3.40 -7.29 -14.22
C LYS A 163 -2.69 -6.94 -12.92
N LEU A 164 -3.35 -6.19 -12.04
CA LEU A 164 -2.79 -5.79 -10.75
C LEU A 164 -2.71 -6.99 -9.80
N ILE A 165 -3.71 -7.88 -9.78
CA ILE A 165 -3.67 -9.13 -9.00
C ILE A 165 -2.43 -9.96 -9.35
N ILE A 166 -2.19 -10.21 -10.64
CA ILE A 166 -1.06 -11.03 -11.09
C ILE A 166 0.27 -10.35 -10.74
N SER A 167 0.38 -9.04 -10.92
CA SER A 167 1.60 -8.28 -10.59
C SER A 167 1.89 -8.31 -9.09
N SER A 168 0.88 -8.07 -8.25
CA SER A 168 1.00 -8.06 -6.79
C SER A 168 1.36 -9.44 -6.25
N LEU A 169 0.69 -10.49 -6.77
CA LEU A 169 0.95 -11.87 -6.38
C LEU A 169 2.38 -12.29 -6.76
N LYS A 170 2.86 -11.92 -7.95
CA LYS A 170 4.25 -12.20 -8.36
C LYS A 170 5.26 -11.52 -7.43
N SER A 171 5.08 -10.25 -7.11
CA SER A 171 5.97 -9.51 -6.22
C SER A 171 5.97 -10.10 -4.80
N LEU A 172 4.80 -10.46 -4.28
CA LEU A 172 4.64 -11.06 -2.96
C LEU A 172 5.29 -12.45 -2.88
N LEU A 173 4.98 -13.33 -3.84
CA LEU A 173 5.58 -14.67 -3.89
C LEU A 173 7.10 -14.61 -4.07
N MET A 174 7.60 -13.70 -4.90
CA MET A 174 9.04 -13.52 -5.07
C MET A 174 9.70 -13.04 -3.78
N GLY A 175 9.08 -12.12 -3.04
CA GLY A 175 9.56 -11.66 -1.73
C GLY A 175 9.62 -12.81 -0.71
N ILE A 176 8.56 -13.60 -0.61
CA ILE A 176 8.51 -14.77 0.29
C ILE A 176 9.56 -15.80 -0.13
N LEU A 177 9.64 -16.17 -1.42
CA LEU A 177 10.63 -17.12 -1.91
C LEU A 177 12.06 -16.66 -1.63
N LEU A 178 12.34 -15.38 -1.84
CA LEU A 178 13.65 -14.82 -1.56
C LEU A 178 13.99 -14.90 -0.07
N THR A 179 13.03 -14.57 0.81
CA THR A 179 13.16 -14.74 2.27
C THR A 179 13.46 -16.18 2.62
N LEU A 180 12.71 -17.13 2.07
CA LEU A 180 12.94 -18.57 2.31
C LEU A 180 14.32 -19.01 1.87
N CYS A 181 14.76 -18.63 0.66
CA CYS A 181 16.07 -18.99 0.13
C CYS A 181 17.21 -18.42 0.98
N VAL A 182 17.14 -17.13 1.34
CA VAL A 182 18.18 -16.46 2.13
C VAL A 182 18.25 -17.07 3.53
N THR A 183 17.12 -17.21 4.22
CA THR A 183 17.07 -17.76 5.58
C THR A 183 17.48 -19.24 5.60
N PHE A 184 17.01 -20.04 4.64
CA PHE A 184 17.43 -21.44 4.51
C PHE A 184 18.93 -21.56 4.30
N SER A 185 19.51 -20.75 3.40
CA SER A 185 20.95 -20.76 3.15
C SER A 185 21.75 -20.40 4.41
N ILE A 186 21.35 -19.36 5.12
CA ILE A 186 22.00 -18.98 6.37
C ILE A 186 21.91 -20.11 7.40
N SER A 187 20.73 -20.70 7.58
CA SER A 187 20.50 -21.75 8.56
C SER A 187 21.19 -23.07 8.21
N PHE A 188 21.47 -23.29 6.93
CA PHE A 188 22.22 -24.47 6.49
C PHE A 188 23.73 -24.34 6.72
N PHE A 189 24.29 -23.13 6.57
CA PHE A 189 25.72 -22.90 6.70
C PHE A 189 26.15 -22.41 8.09
N ALA A 190 25.24 -21.82 8.85
CA ALA A 190 25.49 -21.31 10.20
C ALA A 190 24.75 -22.18 11.24
N ASP A 191 25.37 -22.32 12.40
CA ASP A 191 24.76 -23.04 13.54
C ASP A 191 23.71 -22.15 14.21
N ILE A 192 22.48 -22.21 13.68
CA ILE A 192 21.34 -21.38 14.13
C ILE A 192 20.59 -22.10 15.25
N ASN A 193 20.34 -21.36 16.35
CA ASN A 193 19.50 -21.87 17.43
C ASN A 193 18.01 -21.93 16.99
N PHE A 194 17.59 -23.10 16.49
CA PHE A 194 16.21 -23.34 16.04
C PHE A 194 15.21 -23.59 17.20
N LEU A 195 15.70 -23.73 18.43
CA LEU A 195 14.87 -23.91 19.63
C LEU A 195 14.62 -22.60 20.39
N SER A 196 14.88 -21.44 19.79
CA SER A 196 14.56 -20.16 20.39
C SER A 196 13.05 -20.02 20.63
N ASN A 197 12.66 -19.31 21.69
CA ASN A 197 11.24 -19.10 22.02
C ASN A 197 10.50 -18.39 20.90
N GLU A 198 11.16 -17.44 20.25
CA GLU A 198 10.58 -16.67 19.14
C GLU A 198 10.28 -17.53 17.91
N ILE A 199 11.08 -18.55 17.62
CA ILE A 199 10.79 -19.52 16.57
C ILE A 199 9.64 -20.45 16.99
N LEU A 200 9.69 -20.99 18.22
CA LEU A 200 8.69 -21.94 18.71
C LEU A 200 7.29 -21.31 18.85
N LEU A 201 7.19 -20.04 19.24
CA LEU A 201 5.92 -19.32 19.27
C LEU A 201 5.24 -19.26 17.90
N ARG A 202 6.00 -19.27 16.81
CA ARG A 202 5.47 -19.21 15.44
C ARG A 202 5.16 -20.58 14.83
N THR A 203 5.31 -21.64 15.59
CA THR A 203 4.90 -23.01 15.18
C THR A 203 3.50 -23.40 15.64
N LYS A 204 2.93 -22.60 16.57
CA LYS A 204 1.60 -22.87 17.13
C LYS A 204 0.60 -21.84 16.59
N VAL A 205 -0.44 -22.34 15.95
CA VAL A 205 -1.54 -21.49 15.44
C VAL A 205 -2.68 -21.50 16.43
N GLY A 206 -3.10 -20.33 16.87
CA GLY A 206 -4.20 -20.14 17.80
C GLY A 206 -5.27 -19.18 17.29
N ILE A 207 -6.39 -19.09 18.01
CA ILE A 207 -7.46 -18.12 17.68
C ILE A 207 -6.95 -16.67 17.74
N GLY A 208 -5.98 -16.40 18.63
CA GLY A 208 -5.35 -15.09 18.76
C GLY A 208 -4.67 -14.62 17.47
N ASP A 209 -4.06 -15.54 16.73
CA ASP A 209 -3.37 -15.21 15.46
C ASP A 209 -4.36 -14.82 14.37
N ILE A 210 -5.54 -15.43 14.35
CA ILE A 210 -6.64 -15.05 13.42
C ILE A 210 -7.14 -13.64 13.74
N VAL A 211 -7.39 -13.36 15.02
CA VAL A 211 -7.84 -12.03 15.46
C VAL A 211 -6.79 -10.98 15.17
N LEU A 212 -5.51 -11.28 15.42
CA LEU A 212 -4.39 -10.37 15.13
C LEU A 212 -4.27 -10.09 13.63
N ALA A 213 -4.38 -11.11 12.79
CA ALA A 213 -4.30 -10.96 11.33
C ALA A 213 -5.45 -10.10 10.79
N LEU A 214 -6.70 -10.35 11.22
CA LEU A 214 -7.87 -9.54 10.84
C LEU A 214 -7.75 -8.09 11.32
N ALA A 215 -7.32 -7.87 12.57
CA ALA A 215 -7.14 -6.52 13.11
C ALA A 215 -6.04 -5.75 12.36
N SER A 216 -4.93 -6.43 12.01
CA SER A 216 -3.83 -5.85 11.24
C SER A 216 -4.27 -5.48 9.82
N GLY A 217 -5.05 -6.33 9.16
CA GLY A 217 -5.61 -6.04 7.84
C GLY A 217 -6.58 -4.86 7.86
N ALA A 218 -7.47 -4.81 8.86
CA ALA A 218 -8.38 -3.67 9.04
C ALA A 218 -7.63 -2.36 9.32
N ALA A 219 -6.60 -2.40 10.17
CA ALA A 219 -5.76 -1.24 10.46
C ALA A 219 -4.99 -0.76 9.21
N ALA A 220 -4.51 -1.70 8.38
CA ALA A 220 -3.86 -1.40 7.13
C ALA A 220 -4.80 -0.69 6.13
N ALA A 221 -6.02 -1.19 5.97
CA ALA A 221 -7.03 -0.57 5.11
C ALA A 221 -7.43 0.83 5.60
N LEU A 222 -7.66 0.99 6.90
CA LEU A 222 -7.98 2.30 7.50
C LEU A 222 -6.84 3.31 7.32
N SER A 223 -5.59 2.89 7.49
CA SER A 223 -4.43 3.76 7.31
C SER A 223 -4.33 4.31 5.89
N MET A 224 -4.61 3.50 4.88
CA MET A 224 -4.60 3.95 3.49
C MET A 224 -5.66 5.02 3.22
N THR A 225 -6.83 4.92 3.86
CA THR A 225 -7.93 5.87 3.67
C THR A 225 -7.77 7.14 4.49
N THR A 226 -7.06 7.08 5.62
CA THR A 226 -6.87 8.22 6.54
C THR A 226 -5.55 8.97 6.35
N GLY A 227 -4.67 8.50 5.44
CA GLY A 227 -3.38 9.14 5.16
C GLY A 227 -2.34 8.98 6.28
N ILE A 228 -2.57 8.06 7.24
CA ILE A 228 -1.56 7.69 8.25
C ILE A 228 -0.36 7.07 7.53
N SER A 229 0.85 7.35 8.01
CA SER A 229 2.06 6.90 7.33
C SER A 229 2.09 5.39 7.11
N ALA A 230 2.23 4.97 5.86
CA ALA A 230 2.29 3.57 5.44
C ALA A 230 3.41 2.77 6.14
N SER A 231 4.44 3.45 6.67
CA SER A 231 5.54 2.80 7.37
C SER A 231 5.14 2.14 8.68
N LEU A 232 4.26 2.78 9.49
CA LEU A 232 3.77 2.19 10.74
C LEU A 232 2.91 0.96 10.49
N VAL A 233 2.07 1.00 9.46
CA VAL A 233 1.23 -0.12 9.07
C VAL A 233 2.05 -1.24 8.43
N GLY A 234 3.12 -0.87 7.72
CA GLY A 234 4.09 -1.81 7.15
C GLY A 234 4.65 -2.77 8.18
N VAL A 235 4.95 -2.28 9.37
CA VAL A 235 5.40 -3.11 10.48
C VAL A 235 4.33 -4.14 10.86
N MET A 236 3.07 -3.75 11.03
CA MET A 236 1.99 -4.66 11.45
C MET A 236 1.76 -5.80 10.46
N VAL A 237 1.80 -5.51 9.15
CA VAL A 237 1.66 -6.55 8.11
C VAL A 237 2.91 -7.42 8.01
N SER A 238 4.09 -6.82 8.12
CA SER A 238 5.35 -7.58 8.09
C SER A 238 5.53 -8.49 9.31
N VAL A 239 4.95 -8.14 10.48
CA VAL A 239 4.88 -9.02 11.67
C VAL A 239 4.24 -10.35 11.33
N ALA A 240 3.21 -10.33 10.51
CA ALA A 240 2.46 -11.53 10.17
C ALA A 240 3.11 -12.37 9.06
N LEU A 241 4.02 -11.84 8.27
CA LEU A 241 4.59 -12.52 7.10
C LEU A 241 6.07 -12.91 7.26
N LEU A 242 6.94 -11.96 7.62
CA LEU A 242 8.39 -12.17 7.59
C LEU A 242 8.87 -13.19 8.63
N PRO A 243 8.49 -13.11 9.94
CA PRO A 243 8.96 -14.05 10.94
C PRO A 243 8.43 -15.48 10.74
N PRO A 244 7.16 -15.72 10.40
CA PRO A 244 6.71 -17.08 10.08
C PRO A 244 7.42 -17.67 8.86
N ALA A 245 7.69 -16.89 7.81
CA ALA A 245 8.45 -17.34 6.66
C ALA A 245 9.90 -17.70 7.02
N ALA A 246 10.56 -16.85 7.81
CA ALA A 246 11.91 -17.13 8.28
C ALA A 246 11.96 -18.35 9.24
N SER A 247 11.02 -18.46 10.19
CA SER A 247 10.92 -19.62 11.09
C SER A 247 10.69 -20.91 10.33
N PHE A 248 9.82 -20.91 9.31
CA PHE A 248 9.62 -22.05 8.43
C PHE A 248 10.91 -22.50 7.76
N ALA A 249 11.68 -21.55 7.19
CA ALA A 249 12.93 -21.86 6.52
C ALA A 249 14.03 -22.37 7.47
N ILE A 250 14.14 -21.80 8.70
CA ILE A 250 15.06 -22.25 9.74
C ILE A 250 14.73 -23.69 10.13
N LEU A 251 13.48 -23.98 10.44
CA LEU A 251 13.03 -25.30 10.88
C LEU A 251 13.19 -26.34 9.77
N LEU A 252 12.93 -25.97 8.53
CA LEU A 252 13.10 -26.85 7.37
C LEU A 252 14.59 -27.20 7.16
N ALA A 253 15.48 -26.23 7.28
CA ALA A 253 16.93 -26.44 7.17
C ALA A 253 17.48 -27.37 8.27
N ASN A 254 16.82 -27.41 9.44
CA ASN A 254 17.17 -28.26 10.58
C ASN A 254 16.34 -29.56 10.65
N GLU A 255 15.68 -29.95 9.56
CA GLU A 255 14.88 -31.19 9.43
C GLU A 255 13.73 -31.33 10.44
N LYS A 256 13.24 -30.21 11.02
CA LYS A 256 12.13 -30.18 11.97
C LYS A 256 10.80 -30.01 11.25
N ILE A 257 10.39 -31.00 10.45
CA ILE A 257 9.26 -30.93 9.52
C ILE A 257 7.94 -30.62 10.23
N GLU A 258 7.67 -31.23 11.39
CA GLU A 258 6.43 -31.02 12.14
C GLU A 258 6.29 -29.54 12.60
N LEU A 259 7.36 -28.97 13.15
CA LEU A 259 7.38 -27.58 13.59
C LEU A 259 7.35 -26.62 12.36
N ALA A 260 8.05 -26.97 11.30
CA ALA A 260 8.02 -26.21 10.05
C ALA A 260 6.60 -26.16 9.46
N ALA A 261 5.84 -27.25 9.49
CA ALA A 261 4.45 -27.25 9.03
C ALA A 261 3.58 -26.26 9.82
N GLY A 262 3.77 -26.14 11.13
CA GLY A 262 3.08 -25.14 11.97
C GLY A 262 3.40 -23.71 11.52
N ALA A 263 4.67 -23.38 11.28
CA ALA A 263 5.08 -22.06 10.81
C ALA A 263 4.54 -21.77 9.39
N LEU A 264 4.45 -22.76 8.51
CA LEU A 264 3.86 -22.64 7.20
C LEU A 264 2.35 -22.34 7.27
N ILE A 265 1.62 -23.04 8.16
CA ILE A 265 0.19 -22.79 8.37
C ILE A 265 -0.01 -21.35 8.87
N LEU A 266 0.81 -20.88 9.79
CA LEU A 266 0.74 -19.50 10.29
C LEU A 266 1.00 -18.47 9.17
N LEU A 267 1.99 -18.72 8.32
CA LEU A 267 2.30 -17.89 7.16
C LEU A 267 1.11 -17.81 6.18
N LEU A 268 0.52 -18.96 5.84
CA LEU A 268 -0.64 -19.03 4.94
C LEU A 268 -1.87 -18.37 5.55
N LEU A 269 -2.12 -18.58 6.85
CA LEU A 269 -3.19 -17.92 7.58
C LEU A 269 -3.05 -16.40 7.47
N SER A 270 -1.87 -15.87 7.75
CA SER A 270 -1.57 -14.44 7.69
C SER A 270 -1.73 -13.87 6.28
N LEU A 271 -1.30 -14.62 5.28
CA LEU A 271 -1.42 -14.21 3.87
C LEU A 271 -2.88 -14.07 3.42
N ILE A 272 -3.77 -14.92 3.92
CA ILE A 272 -5.19 -14.92 3.53
C ILE A 272 -5.98 -13.84 4.28
N HIS A 273 -5.62 -13.54 5.54
CA HIS A 273 -6.43 -12.66 6.40
C HIS A 273 -5.98 -11.18 6.35
N ILE A 274 -4.80 -10.87 5.84
CA ILE A 274 -4.32 -9.50 5.57
C ILE A 274 -4.64 -9.09 4.14
#